data_3c73b376833e2491a15e185c5086168c
#
_entry.id   3c73b376833e2491a15e185c5086168c
#
_cell.length_a   1.000
_cell.length_b   1.000
_cell.length_c   1.000
_cell.angle_alpha   90.00
_cell.angle_beta   90.00
_cell.angle_gamma   90.00
#
_symmetry.space_group_name_H-M   'P 1'
#
loop_
_entity.id
_entity.type
_entity.pdbx_description
1 polymer ?
#
loop_
_entity_poly.entity_id
_entity_poly.type
_entity_poly.pdbx_seq_one_letter_code
_entity_poly.pdbx_strand_id
1 'polypeptide(L)'
;MKTPALISVCVSVFSALAIAPTVTARPMHAGIDYQRYLAEKEATHAEWKTWEEKHGANAMKMGLIPTLEERSSVDYEEDMRQRIFLSKQDVERAQAANPDANFSIDVVYSIMTKEEFATKIMNSFAMGNTTITRLSSQNSNHKPTTEAATVTQTVDWTKSACMSPIQNQGQCGDCWAFAATAAVESAQCIAGGQKSLHKFSEQQLVSCNTQNRGCSGGAPQYAFDYILMQGGLCTEAAFPYASVEGHTPSCISCIDTQTGVKGYKVLDEGDEAGLIEAINERPTVVTVAAGNEAWKQYVGGVLSSCDTSKLDHLVVAVGYDATSLKIRNSWGDKWGEDGYIRLKRGSDTCSVLQQMVPLEV
;
A
#
# COMPACT_ATOMS: atom_id res chain seq x y z
N MET A 1 -100.41 9.36 -11.53
CA MET A 1 -99.24 9.31 -12.38
C MET A 1 -98.06 9.64 -11.48
N LYS A 2 -97.21 8.63 -11.15
CA LYS A 2 -96.07 8.80 -10.26
C LYS A 2 -94.79 8.75 -11.13
N THR A 3 -94.01 9.79 -11.13
CA THR A 3 -92.70 9.91 -11.79
C THR A 3 -91.61 9.24 -10.89
N PRO A 4 -90.72 8.44 -11.45
CA PRO A 4 -89.63 7.93 -10.65
C PRO A 4 -88.44 8.88 -10.61
N ALA A 5 -87.89 9.08 -9.43
CA ALA A 5 -86.67 9.86 -9.19
C ALA A 5 -85.44 9.03 -9.62
N LEU A 6 -84.53 9.64 -10.42
CA LEU A 6 -83.23 9.15 -10.80
C LEU A 6 -82.25 9.45 -9.68
N ILE A 7 -81.73 8.41 -9.05
CA ILE A 7 -80.61 8.50 -8.08
C ILE A 7 -79.29 8.45 -8.87
N SER A 8 -78.58 9.59 -8.92
CA SER A 8 -77.23 9.70 -9.49
C SER A 8 -76.24 9.21 -8.44
N VAL A 9 -75.59 8.11 -8.71
CA VAL A 9 -74.48 7.58 -7.87
C VAL A 9 -73.19 8.17 -8.36
N CYS A 10 -72.65 9.16 -7.63
CA CYS A 10 -71.26 9.60 -7.83
C CYS A 10 -70.27 8.57 -7.31
N VAL A 11 -69.62 7.87 -8.19
CA VAL A 11 -68.48 7.00 -7.85
C VAL A 11 -67.22 7.88 -7.77
N SER A 12 -66.79 8.22 -6.57
CA SER A 12 -65.51 8.89 -6.33
C SER A 12 -64.39 7.88 -6.46
N VAL A 13 -63.63 7.96 -7.55
CA VAL A 13 -62.41 7.17 -7.72
C VAL A 13 -61.31 7.85 -6.88
N PHE A 14 -61.06 7.36 -5.69
CA PHE A 14 -59.85 7.69 -4.94
C PHE A 14 -58.66 6.98 -5.60
N SER A 15 -57.90 7.74 -6.42
CA SER A 15 -56.54 7.30 -6.82
C SER A 15 -55.65 7.39 -5.60
N ALA A 16 -55.42 6.27 -4.94
CA ALA A 16 -54.34 6.13 -3.96
C ALA A 16 -53.03 6.25 -4.73
N LEU A 17 -52.39 7.43 -4.70
CA LEU A 17 -50.98 7.53 -5.02
C LEU A 17 -50.25 6.70 -3.95
N ALA A 18 -49.77 5.53 -4.32
CA ALA A 18 -48.80 4.79 -3.53
C ALA A 18 -47.51 5.63 -3.51
N ILE A 19 -47.30 6.36 -2.40
CA ILE A 19 -46.03 6.99 -2.10
C ILE A 19 -45.10 5.79 -1.84
N ALA A 20 -44.29 5.39 -2.83
CA ALA A 20 -43.21 4.46 -2.61
C ALA A 20 -42.33 5.07 -1.49
N PRO A 21 -41.93 4.28 -0.49
CA PRO A 21 -41.01 4.78 0.53
C PRO A 21 -39.78 5.27 -0.20
N THR A 22 -39.52 6.55 -0.20
CA THR A 22 -38.24 7.11 -0.61
C THR A 22 -37.24 6.59 0.42
N VAL A 23 -36.48 5.56 0.06
CA VAL A 23 -35.30 5.16 0.82
C VAL A 23 -34.37 6.36 0.78
N THR A 24 -34.43 7.18 1.81
CA THR A 24 -33.54 8.34 1.95
C THR A 24 -32.15 7.78 2.22
N ALA A 25 -31.28 7.86 1.21
CA ALA A 25 -29.87 7.62 1.40
C ALA A 25 -29.39 8.46 2.61
N ARG A 26 -28.60 7.85 3.47
CA ARG A 26 -28.07 8.48 4.69
C ARG A 26 -26.54 8.45 4.65
N PRO A 27 -25.81 9.40 5.27
CA PRO A 27 -24.38 9.29 5.41
C PRO A 27 -24.06 8.10 6.31
N MET A 28 -23.25 7.14 5.79
CA MET A 28 -22.79 5.96 6.50
C MET A 28 -21.34 6.12 6.95
N HIS A 29 -20.61 7.03 6.32
CA HIS A 29 -19.22 7.33 6.59
C HIS A 29 -19.02 8.80 6.92
N ALA A 30 -18.06 9.07 7.82
CA ALA A 30 -17.60 10.42 8.09
C ALA A 30 -16.87 11.02 6.88
N GLY A 31 -16.86 12.35 6.78
CA GLY A 31 -16.11 13.06 5.73
C GLY A 31 -16.80 13.16 4.38
N ILE A 32 -18.00 12.57 4.20
CA ILE A 32 -18.75 12.72 2.96
C ILE A 32 -19.35 14.13 2.87
N ASP A 33 -19.06 14.84 1.77
CA ASP A 33 -19.89 15.96 1.33
C ASP A 33 -21.24 15.41 0.85
N TYR A 34 -22.18 15.33 1.79
CA TYR A 34 -23.44 14.62 1.54
C TYR A 34 -24.35 15.32 0.53
N GLN A 35 -24.32 16.66 0.45
CA GLN A 35 -25.11 17.39 -0.53
C GLN A 35 -24.58 17.15 -1.95
N ARG A 36 -23.27 17.18 -2.10
CA ARG A 36 -22.61 16.85 -3.36
C ARG A 36 -22.81 15.37 -3.71
N TYR A 37 -22.70 14.47 -2.74
CA TYR A 37 -22.97 13.04 -2.94
C TYR A 37 -24.38 12.80 -3.50
N LEU A 38 -25.41 13.43 -2.94
CA LEU A 38 -26.79 13.30 -3.44
C LEU A 38 -26.93 13.79 -4.89
N ALA A 39 -26.24 14.86 -5.25
CA ALA A 39 -26.23 15.38 -6.62
C ALA A 39 -25.51 14.46 -7.61
N GLU A 40 -24.45 13.79 -7.18
CA GLU A 40 -23.62 12.90 -8.00
C GLU A 40 -23.96 11.40 -7.86
N LYS A 41 -25.02 11.05 -7.13
CA LYS A 41 -25.33 9.67 -6.73
C LYS A 41 -25.39 8.68 -7.88
N GLU A 42 -26.06 9.04 -8.98
CA GLU A 42 -26.21 8.15 -10.15
C GLU A 42 -24.90 7.99 -10.91
N ALA A 43 -24.11 9.05 -11.05
CA ALA A 43 -22.77 8.98 -11.64
C ALA A 43 -21.85 8.09 -10.79
N THR A 44 -21.87 8.27 -9.47
CA THR A 44 -21.10 7.45 -8.53
C THR A 44 -21.52 5.98 -8.55
N HIS A 45 -22.82 5.70 -8.79
CA HIS A 45 -23.28 4.31 -8.96
C HIS A 45 -22.65 3.66 -10.22
N ALA A 46 -22.62 4.39 -11.34
CA ALA A 46 -21.97 3.90 -12.56
C ALA A 46 -20.47 3.69 -12.39
N GLU A 47 -19.78 4.61 -11.69
CA GLU A 47 -18.37 4.50 -11.36
C GLU A 47 -18.09 3.29 -10.46
N TRP A 48 -18.92 3.04 -9.44
CA TRP A 48 -18.83 1.85 -8.61
C TRP A 48 -18.99 0.57 -9.43
N LYS A 49 -19.98 0.49 -10.32
CA LYS A 49 -20.20 -0.68 -11.18
C LYS A 49 -19.00 -0.94 -12.09
N THR A 50 -18.41 0.10 -12.67
CA THR A 50 -17.18 -0.01 -13.47
C THR A 50 -16.01 -0.53 -12.63
N TRP A 51 -15.85 -0.02 -11.40
CA TRP A 51 -14.85 -0.49 -10.47
C TRP A 51 -15.09 -1.97 -10.07
N GLU A 52 -16.34 -2.35 -9.80
CA GLU A 52 -16.72 -3.71 -9.42
C GLU A 52 -16.40 -4.72 -10.53
N GLU A 53 -16.70 -4.40 -11.79
CA GLU A 53 -16.37 -5.22 -12.95
C GLU A 53 -14.86 -5.44 -13.09
N LYS A 54 -14.06 -4.40 -12.86
CA LYS A 54 -12.60 -4.44 -13.05
C LYS A 54 -11.85 -5.01 -11.86
N HIS A 55 -12.23 -4.64 -10.65
CA HIS A 55 -11.48 -4.91 -9.43
C HIS A 55 -12.19 -5.85 -8.45
N GLY A 56 -13.50 -6.04 -8.58
CA GLY A 56 -14.33 -6.72 -7.59
C GLY A 56 -13.84 -8.12 -7.25
N ALA A 57 -13.49 -8.94 -8.25
CA ALA A 57 -12.99 -10.29 -8.02
C ALA A 57 -11.66 -10.30 -7.25
N ASN A 58 -10.74 -9.38 -7.57
CA ASN A 58 -9.47 -9.25 -6.88
C ASN A 58 -9.66 -8.70 -5.45
N ALA A 59 -10.49 -7.68 -5.30
CA ALA A 59 -10.81 -7.10 -4.00
C ALA A 59 -11.49 -8.12 -3.06
N MET A 60 -12.36 -8.97 -3.60
CA MET A 60 -12.98 -10.08 -2.84
C MET A 60 -11.93 -11.09 -2.38
N LYS A 61 -11.03 -11.52 -3.28
CA LYS A 61 -9.93 -12.44 -2.95
C LYS A 61 -8.99 -11.86 -1.90
N MET A 62 -8.78 -10.56 -1.92
CA MET A 62 -7.98 -9.83 -0.93
C MET A 62 -8.76 -9.50 0.36
N GLY A 63 -10.06 -9.84 0.46
CA GLY A 63 -10.91 -9.53 1.63
C GLY A 63 -11.15 -8.03 1.86
N LEU A 64 -11.01 -7.19 0.82
CA LEU A 64 -11.18 -5.73 0.93
C LEU A 64 -12.65 -5.31 0.91
N ILE A 65 -13.54 -6.17 0.38
CA ILE A 65 -14.98 -5.89 0.29
C ILE A 65 -15.64 -6.25 1.62
N PRO A 66 -16.40 -5.34 2.24
CA PRO A 66 -17.17 -5.65 3.44
C PRO A 66 -18.15 -6.80 3.23
N THR A 67 -18.28 -7.70 4.20
CA THR A 67 -19.20 -8.85 4.11
C THR A 67 -20.66 -8.42 4.18
N LEU A 68 -21.53 -9.15 3.47
CA LEU A 68 -22.98 -8.90 3.41
C LEU A 68 -23.74 -9.38 4.66
N GLU A 69 -23.09 -10.13 5.56
CA GLU A 69 -23.76 -11.01 6.54
C GLU A 69 -24.73 -10.33 7.51
N GLU A 70 -24.73 -9.01 7.62
CA GLU A 70 -25.62 -8.25 8.53
C GLU A 70 -26.33 -7.07 7.85
N ARG A 71 -26.32 -6.95 6.51
CA ARG A 71 -26.83 -5.76 5.80
C ARG A 71 -27.90 -6.14 4.78
N SER A 72 -28.89 -5.24 4.61
CA SER A 72 -29.77 -5.34 3.45
C SER A 72 -29.00 -5.09 2.15
N SER A 73 -29.45 -5.62 1.02
CA SER A 73 -28.83 -5.35 -0.29
C SER A 73 -28.79 -3.84 -0.61
N VAL A 74 -29.80 -3.10 -0.17
CA VAL A 74 -29.90 -1.65 -0.37
C VAL A 74 -28.85 -0.90 0.45
N ASP A 75 -28.64 -1.28 1.70
CA ASP A 75 -27.61 -0.67 2.57
C ASP A 75 -26.22 -1.00 2.05
N TYR A 76 -26.00 -2.22 1.54
CA TYR A 76 -24.73 -2.61 0.94
C TYR A 76 -24.40 -1.77 -0.31
N GLU A 77 -25.34 -1.63 -1.25
CA GLU A 77 -25.13 -0.81 -2.43
C GLU A 77 -24.88 0.66 -2.09
N GLU A 78 -25.58 1.18 -1.09
CA GLU A 78 -25.38 2.54 -0.61
C GLU A 78 -24.01 2.72 0.02
N ASP A 79 -23.54 1.76 0.81
CA ASP A 79 -22.19 1.73 1.40
C ASP A 79 -21.12 1.75 0.29
N MET A 80 -21.24 0.87 -0.70
CA MET A 80 -20.27 0.80 -1.81
C MET A 80 -20.19 2.10 -2.60
N ARG A 81 -21.35 2.73 -2.90
CA ARG A 81 -21.39 4.04 -3.56
C ARG A 81 -20.70 5.11 -2.74
N GLN A 82 -21.00 5.18 -1.45
CA GLN A 82 -20.39 6.18 -0.56
C GLN A 82 -18.88 6.00 -0.44
N ARG A 83 -18.36 4.77 -0.43
CA ARG A 83 -16.91 4.47 -0.45
C ARG A 83 -16.22 4.97 -1.71
N ILE A 84 -16.83 4.73 -2.89
CA ILE A 84 -16.32 5.28 -4.15
C ILE A 84 -16.37 6.80 -4.16
N PHE A 85 -17.44 7.41 -3.63
CA PHE A 85 -17.53 8.87 -3.52
C PHE A 85 -16.46 9.46 -2.60
N LEU A 86 -16.17 8.83 -1.46
CA LEU A 86 -15.04 9.21 -0.59
C LEU A 86 -13.72 9.16 -1.36
N SER A 87 -13.50 8.10 -2.13
CA SER A 87 -12.29 7.97 -2.95
C SER A 87 -12.19 9.02 -4.05
N LYS A 88 -13.32 9.52 -4.61
CA LYS A 88 -13.30 10.69 -5.50
C LYS A 88 -12.80 11.93 -4.77
N GLN A 89 -13.30 12.18 -3.57
CA GLN A 89 -12.82 13.30 -2.74
C GLN A 89 -11.34 13.15 -2.37
N ASP A 90 -10.88 11.91 -2.09
CA ASP A 90 -9.47 11.61 -1.82
C ASP A 90 -8.60 11.95 -3.05
N VAL A 91 -9.01 11.53 -4.24
CA VAL A 91 -8.32 11.82 -5.51
C VAL A 91 -8.20 13.33 -5.75
N GLU A 92 -9.27 14.08 -5.53
CA GLU A 92 -9.27 15.54 -5.70
C GLU A 92 -8.27 16.23 -4.77
N ARG A 93 -8.23 15.83 -3.48
CA ARG A 93 -7.28 16.37 -2.50
C ARG A 93 -5.83 15.99 -2.83
N ALA A 94 -5.60 14.72 -3.15
CA ALA A 94 -4.28 14.22 -3.51
C ALA A 94 -3.76 14.94 -4.77
N GLN A 95 -4.60 15.13 -5.79
CA GLN A 95 -4.24 15.83 -7.03
C GLN A 95 -3.93 17.31 -6.79
N ALA A 96 -4.72 17.98 -5.96
CA ALA A 96 -4.47 19.39 -5.61
C ALA A 96 -3.13 19.59 -4.87
N ALA A 97 -2.74 18.63 -4.02
CA ALA A 97 -1.48 18.66 -3.29
C ALA A 97 -0.27 18.22 -4.14
N ASN A 98 -0.48 17.46 -5.22
CA ASN A 98 0.56 16.81 -6.01
C ASN A 98 0.32 16.99 -7.52
N PRO A 99 0.59 18.17 -8.09
CA PRO A 99 0.28 18.47 -9.49
C PRO A 99 1.07 17.62 -10.49
N ASP A 100 2.25 17.09 -10.11
CA ASP A 100 3.13 16.27 -10.96
C ASP A 100 2.85 14.76 -10.82
N ALA A 101 1.88 14.36 -10.01
CA ALA A 101 1.42 12.98 -9.85
C ALA A 101 -0.01 12.82 -10.40
N ASN A 102 -0.41 11.57 -10.63
CA ASN A 102 -1.73 11.22 -11.12
C ASN A 102 -2.41 10.27 -10.13
N PHE A 103 -3.71 10.48 -9.92
CA PHE A 103 -4.52 9.70 -9.00
C PHE A 103 -5.81 9.25 -9.68
N SER A 104 -6.36 8.12 -9.24
CA SER A 104 -7.59 7.57 -9.82
C SER A 104 -8.38 6.78 -8.79
N ILE A 105 -9.69 6.75 -8.97
CA ILE A 105 -10.57 5.77 -8.30
C ILE A 105 -10.48 4.38 -8.96
N ASP A 106 -9.81 4.26 -10.10
CA ASP A 106 -9.61 2.99 -10.81
C ASP A 106 -8.42 2.19 -10.21
N VAL A 107 -8.44 2.03 -8.90
CA VAL A 107 -7.49 1.20 -8.14
C VAL A 107 -8.25 0.31 -7.16
N VAL A 108 -7.69 -0.86 -6.86
CA VAL A 108 -8.35 -1.88 -6.03
C VAL A 108 -8.72 -1.37 -4.63
N TYR A 109 -7.91 -0.44 -4.08
CA TYR A 109 -8.12 0.11 -2.74
C TYR A 109 -9.19 1.21 -2.66
N SER A 110 -9.77 1.65 -3.78
CA SER A 110 -10.81 2.72 -3.78
C SER A 110 -12.07 2.35 -3.02
N ILE A 111 -12.31 1.05 -2.81
CA ILE A 111 -13.45 0.56 -2.01
C ILE A 111 -13.23 0.66 -0.50
N MET A 112 -12.01 0.94 -0.05
CA MET A 112 -11.68 1.06 1.36
C MET A 112 -11.81 2.49 1.85
N THR A 113 -12.31 2.67 3.07
CA THR A 113 -12.17 3.96 3.75
C THR A 113 -10.71 4.22 4.13
N LYS A 114 -10.35 5.46 4.47
CA LYS A 114 -9.00 5.80 4.92
C LYS A 114 -8.60 5.01 6.17
N GLU A 115 -9.55 4.84 7.10
CA GLU A 115 -9.35 4.11 8.35
C GLU A 115 -9.14 2.61 8.10
N GLU A 116 -9.92 2.01 7.21
CA GLU A 116 -9.75 0.60 6.82
C GLU A 116 -8.41 0.38 6.13
N PHE A 117 -8.02 1.26 5.22
CA PHE A 117 -6.72 1.19 4.56
C PHE A 117 -5.58 1.30 5.58
N ALA A 118 -5.64 2.28 6.49
CA ALA A 118 -4.65 2.47 7.53
C ALA A 118 -4.56 1.28 8.52
N THR A 119 -5.68 0.59 8.80
CA THR A 119 -5.70 -0.50 9.78
C THR A 119 -5.42 -1.87 9.17
N LYS A 120 -5.86 -2.14 7.93
CA LYS A 120 -5.74 -3.45 7.30
C LYS A 120 -4.48 -3.59 6.43
N ILE A 121 -4.11 -2.53 5.70
CA ILE A 121 -2.97 -2.55 4.79
C ILE A 121 -1.71 -1.97 5.44
N MET A 122 -1.87 -0.90 6.24
CA MET A 122 -0.78 -0.14 6.84
C MET A 122 -0.48 -0.52 8.29
N ASN A 123 -1.06 -1.61 8.82
CA ASN A 123 -0.83 -2.08 10.20
C ASN A 123 0.61 -2.59 10.45
N SER A 124 1.52 -2.24 9.57
CA SER A 124 2.86 -2.82 9.45
C SER A 124 3.88 -2.21 10.42
N PHE A 125 3.63 -1.02 10.94
CA PHE A 125 4.59 -0.30 11.78
C PHE A 125 4.03 -0.02 13.19
N ALA A 126 3.51 -1.06 13.84
CA ALA A 126 3.07 -0.98 15.23
C ALA A 126 4.24 -1.18 16.22
N MET A 127 5.43 -0.81 15.86
CA MET A 127 6.55 -0.65 16.80
C MET A 127 6.39 0.71 17.46
N GLY A 128 5.46 0.80 18.41
CA GLY A 128 5.37 1.95 19.27
C GLY A 128 6.71 2.21 19.92
N ASN A 129 7.21 3.43 19.80
CA ASN A 129 8.23 4.09 20.63
C ASN A 129 9.41 3.24 21.14
N THR A 130 9.78 2.16 20.45
CA THR A 130 11.06 1.52 20.72
C THR A 130 12.09 2.40 20.06
N THR A 131 12.79 3.18 20.85
CA THR A 131 14.08 3.75 20.50
C THR A 131 14.90 2.60 19.93
N ILE A 132 15.01 2.53 18.59
CA ILE A 132 15.92 1.58 17.94
C ILE A 132 17.28 1.97 18.48
N THR A 133 17.79 1.16 19.40
CA THR A 133 19.14 1.37 19.91
C THR A 133 20.04 1.23 18.69
N ARG A 134 20.52 2.36 18.17
CA ARG A 134 21.53 2.38 17.12
C ARG A 134 22.67 1.48 17.62
N LEU A 135 22.79 0.30 17.05
CA LEU A 135 24.06 -0.40 17.09
C LEU A 135 24.96 0.46 16.22
N SER A 136 25.61 1.42 16.87
CA SER A 136 26.52 2.35 16.22
C SER A 136 27.65 1.56 15.61
N SER A 137 27.67 1.40 14.30
CA SER A 137 28.92 1.17 13.62
C SER A 137 29.76 2.45 13.82
N GLN A 138 30.75 2.35 14.69
CA GLN A 138 31.71 3.42 14.88
C GLN A 138 32.43 3.65 13.55
N ASN A 139 32.45 4.90 13.13
CA ASN A 139 33.16 5.49 12.00
C ASN A 139 32.38 5.63 10.67
N SER A 140 31.50 6.60 10.62
CA SER A 140 31.39 7.40 9.41
C SER A 140 31.45 8.89 9.80
N ASN A 141 32.61 9.53 9.56
CA ASN A 141 32.75 10.98 9.56
C ASN A 141 32.07 11.56 8.31
N HIS A 142 30.81 11.21 8.07
CA HIS A 142 30.03 11.84 7.01
C HIS A 142 29.23 13.00 7.63
N LYS A 143 29.76 14.22 7.42
CA LYS A 143 29.05 15.44 7.75
C LYS A 143 27.92 15.59 6.72
N PRO A 144 26.66 15.81 7.13
CA PRO A 144 25.57 16.05 6.18
C PRO A 144 25.97 17.25 5.29
N THR A 145 26.21 17.01 4.03
CA THR A 145 26.39 18.08 3.05
C THR A 145 25.02 18.45 2.50
N THR A 146 24.54 19.62 2.92
CA THR A 146 23.29 20.25 2.48
C THR A 146 23.37 20.80 1.02
N GLU A 147 24.34 20.41 0.25
CA GLU A 147 24.38 20.72 -1.17
C GLU A 147 23.73 19.58 -1.94
N ALA A 148 22.56 19.86 -2.52
CA ALA A 148 21.97 19.00 -3.55
C ALA A 148 23.01 18.85 -4.67
N ALA A 149 23.81 17.79 -4.60
CA ALA A 149 24.72 17.45 -5.67
C ALA A 149 23.86 17.32 -6.93
N THR A 150 24.24 18.04 -7.99
CA THR A 150 23.63 17.89 -9.31
C THR A 150 23.95 16.48 -9.79
N VAL A 151 23.11 15.51 -9.37
CA VAL A 151 23.26 14.12 -9.76
C VAL A 151 22.79 14.00 -11.20
N THR A 152 23.75 13.98 -12.12
CA THR A 152 23.52 13.75 -13.56
C THR A 152 23.33 12.28 -13.88
N GLN A 153 23.58 11.39 -12.91
CA GLN A 153 23.48 9.95 -13.07
C GLN A 153 22.05 9.47 -12.75
N THR A 154 21.53 8.58 -13.56
CA THR A 154 20.26 7.88 -13.36
C THR A 154 20.54 6.42 -13.10
N VAL A 155 19.88 5.83 -12.10
CA VAL A 155 19.92 4.38 -11.82
C VAL A 155 18.50 3.84 -11.84
N ASP A 156 18.30 2.72 -12.49
CA ASP A 156 17.00 2.03 -12.55
C ASP A 156 17.21 0.51 -12.52
N TRP A 157 17.16 -0.06 -11.32
CA TRP A 157 17.29 -1.50 -11.10
C TRP A 157 16.10 -2.31 -11.63
N THR A 158 14.95 -1.66 -11.90
CA THR A 158 13.76 -2.38 -12.42
C THR A 158 14.01 -3.07 -13.77
N LYS A 159 15.06 -2.68 -14.47
CA LYS A 159 15.49 -3.28 -15.74
C LYS A 159 16.53 -4.38 -15.55
N SER A 160 16.99 -4.62 -14.33
CA SER A 160 17.98 -5.63 -14.00
C SER A 160 17.37 -7.02 -13.92
N ALA A 161 18.11 -8.04 -14.33
CA ALA A 161 17.78 -9.45 -14.09
C ALA A 161 17.78 -9.82 -12.60
N CYS A 162 18.30 -8.93 -11.73
CA CYS A 162 18.32 -9.10 -10.27
C CYS A 162 17.10 -8.51 -9.55
N MET A 163 16.04 -8.17 -10.28
CA MET A 163 14.77 -7.75 -9.68
C MET A 163 13.72 -8.84 -9.83
N SER A 164 13.23 -9.36 -8.69
CA SER A 164 12.10 -10.29 -8.68
C SER A 164 10.80 -9.61 -9.11
N PRO A 165 9.81 -10.35 -9.62
CA PRO A 165 8.48 -9.79 -9.91
C PRO A 165 7.87 -9.09 -8.71
N ILE A 166 7.00 -8.11 -8.96
CA ILE A 166 6.26 -7.42 -7.88
C ILE A 166 5.37 -8.41 -7.15
N GLN A 167 5.43 -8.36 -5.82
CA GLN A 167 4.68 -9.21 -4.91
C GLN A 167 3.47 -8.46 -4.31
N ASN A 168 2.56 -9.21 -3.67
CA ASN A 168 1.39 -8.63 -3.00
C ASN A 168 1.23 -9.22 -1.59
N GLN A 169 1.41 -8.37 -0.58
CA GLN A 169 1.27 -8.71 0.84
C GLN A 169 -0.19 -8.97 1.29
N GLY A 170 -1.18 -8.51 0.50
CA GLY A 170 -2.59 -8.60 0.87
C GLY A 170 -2.91 -7.74 2.11
N GLN A 171 -3.66 -8.31 3.06
CA GLN A 171 -4.06 -7.65 4.31
C GLN A 171 -3.06 -7.86 5.47
N CYS A 172 -1.97 -8.56 5.25
CA CYS A 172 -0.96 -8.77 6.28
C CYS A 172 -0.06 -7.54 6.42
N GLY A 173 0.16 -7.09 7.65
CA GLY A 173 1.08 -6.00 7.97
C GLY A 173 2.55 -6.43 7.94
N ASP A 174 2.97 -7.11 6.89
CA ASP A 174 4.30 -7.72 6.74
C ASP A 174 5.17 -7.10 5.65
N CYS A 175 4.92 -5.84 5.29
CA CYS A 175 5.77 -5.09 4.37
C CYS A 175 7.26 -5.17 4.73
N TRP A 176 7.58 -5.30 6.03
CA TRP A 176 8.93 -5.49 6.55
C TRP A 176 9.58 -6.77 6.00
N ALA A 177 8.81 -7.85 5.85
CA ALA A 177 9.30 -9.12 5.29
C ALA A 177 9.48 -9.00 3.77
N PHE A 178 8.50 -8.41 3.06
CA PHE A 178 8.59 -8.19 1.61
C PHE A 178 9.76 -7.28 1.22
N ALA A 179 9.94 -6.17 1.94
CA ALA A 179 11.04 -5.25 1.67
C ALA A 179 12.41 -5.90 1.95
N ALA A 180 12.54 -6.62 3.08
CA ALA A 180 13.77 -7.32 3.42
C ALA A 180 14.09 -8.42 2.40
N THR A 181 13.13 -9.27 2.06
CA THR A 181 13.32 -10.36 1.08
C THR A 181 13.71 -9.81 -0.29
N ALA A 182 13.00 -8.79 -0.81
CA ALA A 182 13.31 -8.21 -2.11
C ALA A 182 14.73 -7.59 -2.16
N ALA A 183 15.17 -6.93 -1.08
CA ALA A 183 16.52 -6.38 -0.99
C ALA A 183 17.57 -7.50 -0.95
N VAL A 184 17.34 -8.58 -0.21
CA VAL A 184 18.23 -9.74 -0.11
C VAL A 184 18.34 -10.46 -1.46
N GLU A 185 17.23 -10.70 -2.16
CA GLU A 185 17.19 -11.31 -3.50
C GLU A 185 18.07 -10.53 -4.49
N SER A 186 17.87 -9.22 -4.53
CA SER A 186 18.65 -8.33 -5.41
C SER A 186 20.13 -8.32 -5.01
N ALA A 187 20.44 -8.19 -3.72
CA ALA A 187 21.82 -8.13 -3.22
C ALA A 187 22.58 -9.43 -3.54
N GLN A 188 21.99 -10.59 -3.29
CA GLN A 188 22.58 -11.89 -3.61
C GLN A 188 22.85 -12.03 -5.12
N CYS A 189 21.86 -11.70 -5.95
CA CYS A 189 21.97 -11.78 -7.41
C CYS A 189 23.08 -10.87 -7.94
N ILE A 190 23.17 -9.63 -7.45
CA ILE A 190 24.20 -8.66 -7.86
C ILE A 190 25.57 -9.14 -7.43
N ALA A 191 25.76 -9.59 -6.20
CA ALA A 191 27.01 -10.12 -5.68
C ALA A 191 27.46 -11.40 -6.44
N GLY A 192 26.51 -12.22 -6.91
CA GLY A 192 26.72 -13.39 -7.76
C GLY A 192 27.03 -13.07 -9.22
N GLY A 193 27.22 -11.80 -9.59
CA GLY A 193 27.50 -11.35 -10.93
C GLY A 193 26.29 -11.41 -11.88
N GLN A 194 25.09 -11.26 -11.34
CA GLN A 194 23.80 -11.23 -12.05
C GLN A 194 23.47 -12.52 -12.82
N LYS A 195 23.96 -13.66 -12.35
CA LYS A 195 23.81 -14.95 -13.03
C LYS A 195 22.52 -15.69 -12.69
N SER A 196 21.98 -15.48 -11.48
CA SER A 196 20.76 -16.15 -11.04
C SER A 196 20.07 -15.31 -9.96
N LEU A 197 18.77 -15.15 -10.10
CA LEU A 197 17.89 -14.58 -9.07
C LEU A 197 17.23 -15.74 -8.32
N HIS A 198 17.40 -15.82 -7.02
CA HIS A 198 16.65 -16.74 -6.16
C HIS A 198 15.45 -16.01 -5.58
N LYS A 199 14.28 -16.62 -5.66
CA LYS A 199 13.08 -16.14 -4.96
C LYS A 199 13.05 -16.77 -3.58
N PHE A 200 13.19 -15.94 -2.53
CA PHE A 200 13.13 -16.35 -1.13
C PHE A 200 11.72 -16.21 -0.56
N SER A 201 11.49 -16.86 0.58
CA SER A 201 10.22 -16.94 1.27
C SER A 201 10.02 -15.74 2.20
N GLU A 202 9.09 -14.88 1.89
CA GLU A 202 8.58 -13.88 2.83
C GLU A 202 7.87 -14.57 3.99
N GLN A 203 7.21 -15.71 3.73
CA GLN A 203 6.48 -16.45 4.75
C GLN A 203 7.37 -16.98 5.87
N GLN A 204 8.61 -17.39 5.57
CA GLN A 204 9.55 -17.79 6.62
C GLN A 204 9.82 -16.64 7.59
N LEU A 205 10.04 -15.43 7.09
CA LEU A 205 10.21 -14.25 7.95
C LEU A 205 8.95 -14.00 8.78
N VAL A 206 7.77 -13.95 8.13
CA VAL A 206 6.49 -13.69 8.78
C VAL A 206 6.17 -14.69 9.88
N SER A 207 6.43 -15.98 9.65
CA SER A 207 6.06 -17.06 10.58
C SER A 207 7.13 -17.38 11.62
N CYS A 208 8.42 -17.20 11.31
CA CYS A 208 9.51 -17.73 12.12
C CYS A 208 10.33 -16.64 12.84
N ASN A 209 10.30 -15.39 12.36
CA ASN A 209 11.03 -14.31 13.03
C ASN A 209 10.24 -13.78 14.24
N THR A 210 10.59 -14.26 15.42
CA THR A 210 9.91 -13.92 16.68
C THR A 210 10.25 -12.52 17.23
N GLN A 211 11.26 -11.84 16.69
CA GLN A 211 11.56 -10.45 17.03
C GLN A 211 10.57 -9.48 16.35
N ASN A 212 10.08 -9.86 15.18
CA ASN A 212 8.96 -9.22 14.51
C ASN A 212 7.62 -9.86 14.92
N ARG A 213 6.49 -9.27 14.53
CA ARG A 213 5.16 -9.68 14.99
C ARG A 213 4.27 -10.22 13.87
N GLY A 214 4.86 -10.93 12.90
CA GLY A 214 4.11 -11.47 11.76
C GLY A 214 3.29 -10.40 11.04
N CYS A 215 2.00 -10.63 10.86
CA CYS A 215 1.07 -9.67 10.24
C CYS A 215 0.77 -8.42 11.08
N SER A 216 1.24 -8.37 12.33
CA SER A 216 1.06 -7.19 13.21
C SER A 216 2.25 -6.22 13.17
N GLY A 217 3.11 -6.33 12.15
CA GLY A 217 4.18 -5.39 11.90
C GLY A 217 5.58 -5.88 12.30
N GLY A 218 6.58 -5.13 11.87
CA GLY A 218 7.97 -5.44 12.13
C GLY A 218 8.93 -4.34 11.65
N ALA A 219 10.22 -4.62 11.82
CA ALA A 219 11.33 -3.78 11.41
C ALA A 219 12.31 -4.56 10.51
N PRO A 220 12.91 -3.93 9.50
CA PRO A 220 13.80 -4.61 8.58
C PRO A 220 15.08 -5.10 9.27
N GLN A 221 15.56 -4.40 10.28
CA GLN A 221 16.74 -4.79 11.07
C GLN A 221 16.55 -6.17 11.70
N TYR A 222 15.39 -6.43 12.32
CA TYR A 222 15.11 -7.74 12.91
C TYR A 222 14.96 -8.84 11.86
N ALA A 223 14.49 -8.49 10.63
CA ALA A 223 14.49 -9.44 9.53
C ALA A 223 15.91 -9.78 9.10
N PHE A 224 16.79 -8.79 8.98
CA PHE A 224 18.20 -9.01 8.62
C PHE A 224 18.97 -9.74 9.71
N ASP A 225 18.75 -9.44 10.99
CA ASP A 225 19.33 -10.17 12.11
C ASP A 225 18.92 -11.66 12.07
N TYR A 226 17.65 -11.95 11.79
CA TYR A 226 17.15 -13.31 11.62
C TYR A 226 17.88 -14.02 10.46
N ILE A 227 17.98 -13.38 9.28
CA ILE A 227 18.65 -13.94 8.10
C ILE A 227 20.13 -14.24 8.39
N LEU A 228 20.81 -13.33 9.08
CA LEU A 228 22.19 -13.50 9.50
C LEU A 228 22.36 -14.67 10.47
N MET A 229 21.46 -14.82 11.46
CA MET A 229 21.50 -15.92 12.42
C MET A 229 21.22 -17.28 11.76
N GLN A 230 20.30 -17.34 10.80
CA GLN A 230 19.99 -18.57 10.06
C GLN A 230 21.05 -18.89 8.99
N GLY A 231 21.82 -17.90 8.54
CA GLY A 231 22.77 -18.03 7.44
C GLY A 231 22.11 -18.09 6.07
N GLY A 232 20.78 -17.94 5.98
CA GLY A 232 20.04 -18.01 4.73
C GLY A 232 18.54 -17.84 4.90
N LEU A 233 17.83 -18.10 3.80
CA LEU A 233 16.37 -18.16 3.75
C LEU A 233 15.92 -19.36 2.91
N CYS A 234 14.76 -19.91 3.22
CA CYS A 234 14.06 -20.86 2.36
C CYS A 234 13.68 -20.20 1.03
N THR A 235 13.59 -21.01 0.00
CA THR A 235 12.98 -20.54 -1.24
C THR A 235 11.46 -20.37 -1.09
N GLU A 236 10.86 -19.50 -1.88
CA GLU A 236 9.40 -19.33 -1.95
C GLU A 236 8.69 -20.66 -2.27
N ALA A 237 9.30 -21.49 -3.13
CA ALA A 237 8.74 -22.80 -3.45
C ALA A 237 8.71 -23.77 -2.27
N ALA A 238 9.67 -23.66 -1.33
CA ALA A 238 9.74 -24.51 -0.14
C ALA A 238 8.81 -24.04 1.00
N PHE A 239 8.55 -22.73 1.08
CA PHE A 239 7.65 -22.15 2.06
C PHE A 239 6.85 -20.99 1.42
N PRO A 240 5.80 -21.32 0.66
CA PRO A 240 5.02 -20.34 -0.09
C PRO A 240 4.29 -19.33 0.80
N TYR A 241 4.09 -18.11 0.27
CA TYR A 241 3.34 -17.07 0.96
C TYR A 241 1.87 -17.46 1.18
N ALA A 242 1.42 -17.42 2.43
CA ALA A 242 0.08 -17.85 2.85
C ALA A 242 -0.63 -16.86 3.77
N SER A 243 -0.06 -15.64 3.96
CA SER A 243 -0.58 -14.62 4.89
C SER A 243 -1.47 -13.56 4.23
N VAL A 244 -1.86 -13.75 2.97
CA VAL A 244 -2.60 -12.74 2.17
C VAL A 244 -3.89 -12.25 2.83
N GLU A 245 -4.53 -13.06 3.68
CA GLU A 245 -5.76 -12.73 4.42
C GLU A 245 -5.49 -12.11 5.81
N GLY A 246 -4.24 -11.76 6.12
CA GLY A 246 -3.89 -11.10 7.38
C GLY A 246 -3.62 -12.05 8.55
N HIS A 247 -3.43 -13.35 8.30
CA HIS A 247 -3.12 -14.35 9.32
C HIS A 247 -1.63 -14.74 9.27
N THR A 248 -1.04 -14.97 10.45
CA THR A 248 0.33 -15.48 10.57
C THR A 248 0.27 -17.00 10.81
N PRO A 249 0.57 -17.85 9.81
CA PRO A 249 0.65 -19.30 9.99
C PRO A 249 1.83 -19.69 10.91
N SER A 250 1.79 -20.94 11.39
CA SER A 250 2.89 -21.50 12.17
C SER A 250 4.19 -21.59 11.36
N CYS A 251 5.31 -21.38 12.04
CA CYS A 251 6.64 -21.62 11.46
C CYS A 251 6.81 -23.11 11.11
N ILE A 252 7.30 -23.38 9.90
CA ILE A 252 7.68 -24.72 9.46
C ILE A 252 9.18 -24.77 9.15
N SER A 253 9.76 -25.93 9.29
CA SER A 253 11.17 -26.15 8.92
C SER A 253 11.31 -26.33 7.42
N CYS A 254 12.31 -25.68 6.84
CA CYS A 254 12.73 -25.84 5.47
C CYS A 254 14.26 -25.78 5.36
N ILE A 255 14.83 -26.05 4.21
CA ILE A 255 16.27 -25.96 3.99
C ILE A 255 16.60 -24.54 3.54
N ASP A 256 17.38 -23.84 4.35
CA ASP A 256 17.83 -22.49 4.04
C ASP A 256 18.85 -22.48 2.90
N THR A 257 18.66 -21.56 1.97
CA THR A 257 19.61 -21.24 0.92
C THR A 257 20.41 -20.01 1.35
N GLN A 258 21.74 -20.09 1.22
CA GLN A 258 22.60 -18.97 1.60
C GLN A 258 22.25 -17.70 0.81
N THR A 259 22.07 -16.60 1.53
CA THR A 259 21.75 -15.27 0.95
C THR A 259 23.00 -14.45 0.63
N GLY A 260 24.14 -14.78 1.24
CA GLY A 260 25.37 -13.99 1.12
C GLY A 260 25.36 -12.68 1.90
N VAL A 261 24.30 -12.39 2.65
CA VAL A 261 24.22 -11.20 3.53
C VAL A 261 25.25 -11.34 4.65
N LYS A 262 26.03 -10.28 4.86
CA LYS A 262 27.08 -10.18 5.90
C LYS A 262 26.73 -9.18 6.99
N GLY A 263 25.82 -8.26 6.69
CA GLY A 263 25.39 -7.21 7.61
C GLY A 263 24.46 -6.20 6.94
N TYR A 264 24.19 -5.14 7.65
CA TYR A 264 23.47 -3.98 7.17
C TYR A 264 23.96 -2.71 7.87
N LYS A 265 23.69 -1.56 7.26
CA LYS A 265 23.90 -0.24 7.87
C LYS A 265 22.57 0.43 8.11
N VAL A 266 22.56 1.42 8.99
CA VAL A 266 21.46 2.39 9.11
C VAL A 266 22.05 3.75 8.80
N LEU A 267 21.56 4.38 7.74
CA LEU A 267 22.00 5.72 7.37
C LEU A 267 21.42 6.77 8.35
N ASP A 268 22.07 7.91 8.42
CA ASP A 268 21.55 9.03 9.22
C ASP A 268 20.26 9.60 8.61
N GLU A 269 19.35 10.08 9.46
CA GLU A 269 18.13 10.75 9.01
C GLU A 269 18.46 11.95 8.11
N GLY A 270 17.77 12.04 6.96
CA GLY A 270 18.00 13.11 5.98
C GLY A 270 19.19 12.92 5.05
N ASP A 271 19.95 11.81 5.19
CA ASP A 271 21.12 11.53 4.33
C ASP A 271 20.69 11.01 2.95
N GLU A 272 20.15 11.89 2.11
CA GLU A 272 19.81 11.54 0.73
C GLU A 272 21.06 11.14 -0.08
N ALA A 273 22.21 11.75 0.18
CA ALA A 273 23.44 11.44 -0.53
C ALA A 273 23.89 10.00 -0.25
N GLY A 274 23.85 9.57 1.03
CA GLY A 274 24.12 8.19 1.42
C GLY A 274 23.10 7.21 0.84
N LEU A 275 21.83 7.57 0.74
CA LEU A 275 20.83 6.75 0.06
C LEU A 275 21.13 6.59 -1.44
N ILE A 276 21.50 7.65 -2.13
CA ILE A 276 21.89 7.62 -3.55
C ILE A 276 23.10 6.71 -3.76
N GLU A 277 24.13 6.83 -2.89
CA GLU A 277 25.30 5.95 -2.92
C GLU A 277 24.91 4.48 -2.73
N ALA A 278 24.05 4.18 -1.75
CA ALA A 278 23.55 2.83 -1.52
C ALA A 278 22.78 2.28 -2.73
N ILE A 279 21.89 3.09 -3.35
CA ILE A 279 21.13 2.69 -4.55
C ILE A 279 22.06 2.45 -5.75
N ASN A 280 23.17 3.17 -5.87
CA ASN A 280 24.17 2.90 -6.93
C ASN A 280 24.71 1.48 -6.83
N GLU A 281 24.86 0.96 -5.62
CA GLU A 281 25.36 -0.40 -5.40
C GLU A 281 24.26 -1.45 -5.55
N ARG A 282 23.08 -1.22 -4.96
CA ARG A 282 21.94 -2.15 -4.93
C ARG A 282 20.64 -1.54 -4.42
N PRO A 283 19.47 -2.20 -4.67
CA PRO A 283 18.20 -1.86 -4.03
C PRO A 283 18.30 -1.78 -2.51
N THR A 284 17.75 -0.72 -1.92
CA THR A 284 17.91 -0.39 -0.49
C THR A 284 16.56 -0.25 0.20
N VAL A 285 16.38 -0.90 1.36
CA VAL A 285 15.15 -0.78 2.15
C VAL A 285 15.03 0.61 2.75
N VAL A 286 13.84 1.21 2.61
CA VAL A 286 13.48 2.50 3.19
C VAL A 286 12.11 2.43 3.85
N THR A 287 11.88 3.29 4.84
CA THR A 287 10.58 3.42 5.49
C THR A 287 9.88 4.69 4.99
N VAL A 288 8.57 4.64 4.83
CA VAL A 288 7.76 5.76 4.32
C VAL A 288 6.47 5.94 5.12
N ALA A 289 5.89 7.13 5.01
CA ALA A 289 4.53 7.45 5.48
C ALA A 289 3.55 7.23 4.33
N ALA A 290 2.95 6.04 4.23
CA ALA A 290 2.10 5.63 3.11
C ALA A 290 0.60 5.49 3.47
N GLY A 291 0.22 5.59 4.76
CA GLY A 291 -1.16 5.49 5.23
C GLY A 291 -2.01 6.72 4.92
N ASN A 292 -2.02 7.16 3.68
CA ASN A 292 -2.71 8.37 3.21
C ASN A 292 -3.37 8.18 1.84
N GLU A 293 -4.22 9.15 1.46
CA GLU A 293 -4.95 9.10 0.20
C GLU A 293 -4.03 9.15 -1.03
N ALA A 294 -2.90 9.85 -0.95
CA ALA A 294 -1.97 9.98 -2.07
C ALA A 294 -1.37 8.62 -2.44
N TRP A 295 -0.94 7.82 -1.48
CA TRP A 295 -0.47 6.46 -1.75
C TRP A 295 -1.61 5.52 -2.18
N LYS A 296 -2.76 5.60 -1.47
CA LYS A 296 -3.92 4.74 -1.75
C LYS A 296 -4.42 4.86 -3.20
N GLN A 297 -4.44 6.08 -3.75
CA GLN A 297 -5.02 6.40 -5.06
C GLN A 297 -3.99 6.66 -6.17
N TYR A 298 -2.69 6.47 -5.89
CA TYR A 298 -1.62 6.74 -6.85
C TYR A 298 -1.68 5.82 -8.06
N VAL A 299 -1.54 6.41 -9.26
CA VAL A 299 -1.46 5.66 -10.52
C VAL A 299 -0.25 6.06 -11.37
N GLY A 300 0.48 7.12 -11.02
CA GLY A 300 1.69 7.50 -11.73
C GLY A 300 2.14 8.94 -11.46
N GLY A 301 3.26 9.33 -12.06
CA GLY A 301 3.85 10.66 -11.91
C GLY A 301 4.76 10.78 -10.68
N VAL A 302 5.17 12.00 -10.32
CA VAL A 302 6.08 12.25 -9.20
C VAL A 302 5.31 12.79 -8.01
N LEU A 303 5.19 11.99 -6.96
CA LEU A 303 4.57 12.39 -5.70
C LEU A 303 5.50 13.35 -4.95
N SER A 304 5.01 14.50 -4.53
CA SER A 304 5.79 15.54 -3.87
C SER A 304 5.37 15.85 -2.44
N SER A 305 4.19 15.34 -2.02
CA SER A 305 3.62 15.62 -0.70
C SER A 305 2.77 14.46 -0.20
N CYS A 306 2.89 14.17 1.10
CA CYS A 306 1.98 13.29 1.86
C CYS A 306 1.34 14.10 2.99
N ASP A 307 0.10 13.77 3.35
CA ASP A 307 -0.64 14.44 4.42
C ASP A 307 -0.26 13.96 5.83
N THR A 308 0.71 13.08 5.93
CA THR A 308 1.23 12.53 7.19
C THR A 308 2.73 12.29 7.08
N SER A 309 3.44 12.42 8.20
CA SER A 309 4.84 12.04 8.38
C SER A 309 5.00 10.78 9.24
N LYS A 310 3.89 10.14 9.65
CA LYS A 310 3.93 8.91 10.45
C LYS A 310 4.44 7.77 9.59
N LEU A 311 5.63 7.26 9.91
CA LEU A 311 6.18 6.07 9.29
C LEU A 311 5.29 4.86 9.59
N ASP A 312 4.82 4.18 8.55
CA ASP A 312 3.89 3.07 8.67
C ASP A 312 4.09 1.99 7.61
N HIS A 313 5.04 2.16 6.69
CA HIS A 313 5.26 1.22 5.60
C HIS A 313 6.75 1.07 5.26
N LEU A 314 7.14 -0.16 4.88
CA LEU A 314 8.48 -0.49 4.43
C LEU A 314 8.46 -0.88 2.95
N VAL A 315 9.37 -0.29 2.20
CA VAL A 315 9.48 -0.41 0.74
C VAL A 315 10.95 -0.46 0.32
N VAL A 316 11.23 -0.61 -0.98
CA VAL A 316 12.60 -0.69 -1.46
C VAL A 316 12.87 0.42 -2.47
N ALA A 317 13.85 1.26 -2.21
CA ALA A 317 14.37 2.22 -3.18
C ALA A 317 15.19 1.46 -4.23
N VAL A 318 14.73 1.51 -5.49
CA VAL A 318 15.27 0.70 -6.61
C VAL A 318 15.85 1.55 -7.74
N GLY A 319 15.86 2.86 -7.57
CA GLY A 319 16.42 3.76 -8.57
C GLY A 319 16.17 5.21 -8.24
N TYR A 320 16.75 6.07 -9.06
CA TYR A 320 16.55 7.52 -8.99
C TYR A 320 16.90 8.16 -10.34
N ASP A 321 16.36 9.35 -10.54
CA ASP A 321 16.76 10.30 -11.58
C ASP A 321 17.08 11.67 -10.97
N ALA A 322 17.17 12.73 -11.80
CA ALA A 322 17.44 14.07 -11.33
C ALA A 322 16.37 14.64 -10.38
N THR A 323 15.14 14.13 -10.44
CA THR A 323 13.95 14.70 -9.81
C THR A 323 13.27 13.78 -8.81
N SER A 324 13.45 12.46 -8.94
CA SER A 324 12.69 11.49 -8.18
C SER A 324 13.51 10.27 -7.72
N LEU A 325 13.08 9.66 -6.63
CA LEU A 325 13.41 8.31 -6.21
C LEU A 325 12.35 7.35 -6.78
N LYS A 326 12.77 6.20 -7.30
CA LYS A 326 11.87 5.13 -7.71
C LYS A 326 11.79 4.07 -6.63
N ILE A 327 10.61 3.82 -6.14
CA ILE A 327 10.33 2.97 -4.98
C ILE A 327 9.51 1.76 -5.42
N ARG A 328 9.96 0.55 -5.08
CA ARG A 328 9.25 -0.71 -5.24
C ARG A 328 8.32 -0.91 -4.06
N ASN A 329 7.04 -1.18 -4.33
CA ASN A 329 6.03 -1.50 -3.34
C ASN A 329 5.68 -3.01 -3.35
N SER A 330 4.88 -3.46 -2.39
CA SER A 330 4.40 -4.83 -2.20
C SER A 330 2.87 -4.95 -2.25
N TRP A 331 2.22 -4.18 -3.11
CA TRP A 331 0.75 -4.18 -3.27
C TRP A 331 0.27 -4.71 -4.62
N GLY A 332 1.12 -5.52 -5.27
CA GLY A 332 0.85 -6.09 -6.60
C GLY A 332 1.22 -5.17 -7.76
N ASP A 333 1.34 -5.76 -8.94
CA ASP A 333 1.77 -5.08 -10.18
C ASP A 333 0.70 -4.18 -10.81
N LYS A 334 -0.53 -4.18 -10.28
CA LYS A 334 -1.62 -3.32 -10.75
C LYS A 334 -1.74 -2.03 -9.97
N TRP A 335 -0.93 -1.84 -8.93
CA TRP A 335 -0.86 -0.60 -8.17
C TRP A 335 0.23 0.32 -8.73
N GLY A 336 -0.07 1.62 -8.79
CA GLY A 336 0.89 2.64 -9.20
C GLY A 336 1.44 2.45 -10.61
N GLU A 337 2.72 2.65 -10.78
CA GLU A 337 3.46 2.43 -12.03
C GLU A 337 3.99 0.98 -12.06
N ASP A 338 3.14 0.01 -12.40
CA ASP A 338 3.47 -1.43 -12.41
C ASP A 338 4.05 -1.94 -11.08
N GLY A 339 3.50 -1.48 -9.95
CA GLY A 339 3.95 -1.81 -8.59
C GLY A 339 5.00 -0.86 -8.02
N TYR A 340 5.30 0.24 -8.69
CA TYR A 340 6.26 1.26 -8.26
C TYR A 340 5.59 2.61 -8.06
N ILE A 341 6.28 3.46 -7.28
CA ILE A 341 5.93 4.88 -7.09
C ILE A 341 7.19 5.73 -7.22
N ARG A 342 7.04 6.96 -7.71
CA ARG A 342 8.12 7.94 -7.73
C ARG A 342 7.89 9.03 -6.69
N LEU A 343 8.86 9.22 -5.82
CA LEU A 343 8.86 10.26 -4.79
C LEU A 343 9.82 11.36 -5.16
N LYS A 344 9.40 12.62 -5.04
CA LYS A 344 10.25 13.77 -5.33
C LYS A 344 11.48 13.79 -4.42
N ARG A 345 12.65 14.08 -4.99
CA ARG A 345 13.92 14.23 -4.28
C ARG A 345 14.07 15.61 -3.65
N GLY A 346 14.98 15.70 -2.68
CA GLY A 346 15.39 16.97 -2.07
C GLY A 346 14.41 17.54 -1.04
N SER A 347 13.35 16.80 -0.67
CA SER A 347 12.32 17.28 0.25
C SER A 347 11.82 16.24 1.27
N ASP A 348 12.56 15.15 1.46
CA ASP A 348 12.15 14.04 2.34
C ASP A 348 10.67 13.62 2.13
N THR A 349 10.25 13.51 0.87
CA THR A 349 8.88 13.25 0.50
C THR A 349 8.37 11.96 1.15
N CYS A 350 7.22 12.05 1.85
CA CYS A 350 6.64 10.96 2.63
C CYS A 350 7.60 10.36 3.66
N SER A 351 8.52 11.15 4.19
CA SER A 351 9.51 10.75 5.20
C SER A 351 10.44 9.60 4.76
N VAL A 352 10.74 9.53 3.46
CA VAL A 352 11.55 8.45 2.85
C VAL A 352 13.01 8.43 3.32
N LEU A 353 13.51 9.55 3.86
CA LEU A 353 14.87 9.70 4.38
C LEU A 353 14.97 9.53 5.91
N GLN A 354 13.91 9.07 6.57
CA GLN A 354 13.92 8.92 8.03
C GLN A 354 14.54 7.60 8.49
N GLN A 355 14.40 6.53 7.70
CA GLN A 355 15.00 5.24 8.01
C GLN A 355 15.39 4.52 6.71
N MET A 356 16.68 4.39 6.48
CA MET A 356 17.26 3.80 5.28
C MET A 356 18.27 2.72 5.69
N VAL A 357 18.12 1.51 5.16
CA VAL A 357 18.85 0.31 5.64
C VAL A 357 19.47 -0.45 4.45
N PRO A 358 20.64 0.00 3.95
CA PRO A 358 21.39 -0.74 2.94
C PRO A 358 21.99 -2.02 3.50
N LEU A 359 22.01 -3.09 2.69
CA LEU A 359 22.62 -4.37 3.00
C LEU A 359 24.12 -4.39 2.71
N GLU A 360 24.84 -5.22 3.44
CA GLU A 360 26.22 -5.62 3.16
C GLU A 360 26.24 -7.11 2.72
N VAL A 361 26.87 -7.42 1.57
CA VAL A 361 26.96 -8.76 0.97
C VAL A 361 28.39 -9.09 0.56
#